data_12ddcfd30cb34fdc9aade3bb84001847
#
_entry.id   12ddcfd30cb34fdc9aade3bb84001847
#
_cell.length_a   1.000
_cell.length_b   1.000
_cell.length_c   1.000
_cell.angle_alpha   90.00
_cell.angle_beta   90.00
_cell.angle_gamma   90.00
#
_symmetry.space_group_name_H-M   'P 1'
#
loop_
_entity.id
_entity.type
_entity.pdbx_description
1 polymer ?
#
loop_
_entity_poly.entity_id
_entity_poly.type
_entity_poly.pdbx_seq_one_letter_code
_entity_poly.pdbx_strand_id
1 'polypeptide(L)'
;ILQFAFEDDNSSYLPYNQPYNCICYSGTHDNDTSTGWYDHAPEHIRDKVRRYMNTDGSQISWDFIRTCFGSPARIAIVPVQDLLCQGSEYRMNVPGVADGNWAYRIKDGLLTSDIAKRLRDITRLYGR
;
A
#
# COMPACT_ATOMS: atom_id res chain seq x y z
N ILE A 1 -2.77 -4.13 -8.06
CA ILE A 1 -2.95 -3.98 -6.60
C ILE A 1 -1.93 -4.87 -5.91
N LEU A 2 -0.99 -4.28 -5.16
CA LEU A 2 0.13 -5.01 -4.55
C LEU A 2 -0.31 -6.03 -3.49
N GLN A 3 -1.39 -5.80 -2.77
CA GLN A 3 -1.89 -6.77 -1.78
C GLN A 3 -2.23 -8.13 -2.41
N PHE A 4 -2.55 -8.19 -3.71
CA PHE A 4 -2.82 -9.43 -4.44
C PHE A 4 -1.57 -10.09 -5.04
N ALA A 5 -0.40 -9.47 -4.85
CA ALA A 5 0.81 -9.91 -5.54
C ALA A 5 1.48 -11.14 -4.90
N PHE A 6 1.17 -11.46 -3.64
CA PHE A 6 2.01 -12.34 -2.84
C PHE A 6 1.47 -13.76 -2.63
N GLU A 7 0.26 -14.06 -3.13
CA GLU A 7 -0.33 -15.39 -3.05
C GLU A 7 0.25 -16.36 -4.10
N ASP A 8 0.70 -15.82 -5.25
CA ASP A 8 1.26 -16.59 -6.36
C ASP A 8 2.65 -16.04 -6.74
N ASP A 9 3.60 -16.93 -7.03
CA ASP A 9 4.95 -16.57 -7.43
C ASP A 9 5.03 -15.91 -8.81
N ASN A 10 4.04 -16.16 -9.67
CA ASN A 10 3.92 -15.59 -11.01
C ASN A 10 2.81 -14.53 -11.13
N SER A 11 2.35 -14.00 -10.00
CA SER A 11 1.25 -13.02 -9.98
C SER A 11 1.51 -11.84 -10.94
N SER A 12 0.51 -11.52 -11.76
CA SER A 12 0.55 -10.33 -12.62
C SER A 12 0.55 -9.01 -11.84
N TYR A 13 0.26 -9.06 -10.54
CA TYR A 13 0.32 -7.90 -9.64
C TYR A 13 1.73 -7.61 -9.12
N LEU A 14 2.68 -8.56 -9.25
CA LEU A 14 4.08 -8.31 -8.89
C LEU A 14 4.66 -7.22 -9.79
N PRO A 15 5.40 -6.24 -9.23
CA PRO A 15 5.91 -5.11 -10.00
C PRO A 15 6.65 -5.48 -11.29
N TYR A 16 7.50 -6.50 -11.25
CA TYR A 16 8.27 -6.91 -12.43
C TYR A 16 7.41 -7.51 -13.57
N ASN A 17 6.16 -7.91 -13.28
CA ASN A 17 5.19 -8.41 -14.27
C ASN A 17 4.23 -7.32 -14.77
N GLN A 18 4.29 -6.11 -14.19
CA GLN A 18 3.39 -5.03 -14.57
C GLN A 18 3.83 -4.38 -15.88
N PRO A 19 2.92 -4.14 -16.85
CA PRO A 19 3.24 -3.37 -18.04
C PRO A 19 3.40 -1.88 -17.70
N TYR A 20 4.13 -1.14 -18.54
CA TYR A 20 4.26 0.32 -18.35
C TYR A 20 2.91 1.04 -18.33
N ASN A 21 2.02 0.70 -19.27
CA ASN A 21 0.71 1.38 -19.39
C ASN A 21 -0.32 0.81 -18.42
N CYS A 22 -0.04 0.92 -17.13
CA CYS A 22 -0.95 0.53 -16.05
C CYS A 22 -0.86 1.49 -14.86
N ILE A 23 -1.69 1.23 -13.86
CA ILE A 23 -1.70 1.91 -12.56
C ILE A 23 -1.34 0.88 -11.50
N CYS A 24 -0.33 1.19 -10.68
CA CYS A 24 0.01 0.40 -9.50
C CYS A 24 -0.63 1.01 -8.25
N TYR A 25 -1.32 0.19 -7.46
CA TYR A 25 -1.92 0.58 -6.18
C TYR A 25 -1.27 -0.22 -5.04
N SER A 26 -1.01 0.40 -3.89
CA SER A 26 -0.74 -0.35 -2.64
C SER A 26 -1.98 -1.13 -2.20
N GLY A 27 -3.13 -0.49 -2.25
CA GLY A 27 -4.49 -1.00 -2.05
C GLY A 27 -5.49 0.01 -2.58
N THR A 28 -6.73 -0.41 -2.81
CA THR A 28 -7.85 0.47 -3.21
C THR A 28 -8.77 0.74 -2.01
N HIS A 29 -9.84 1.50 -2.22
CA HIS A 29 -10.87 1.72 -1.20
C HIS A 29 -11.57 0.42 -0.73
N ASP A 30 -11.57 -0.63 -1.55
CA ASP A 30 -12.17 -1.93 -1.23
C ASP A 30 -11.22 -2.88 -0.51
N ASN A 31 -9.94 -2.58 -0.52
CA ASN A 31 -8.93 -3.34 0.20
C ASN A 31 -8.82 -2.86 1.66
N ASP A 32 -8.20 -3.66 2.51
CA ASP A 32 -7.71 -3.18 3.79
C ASP A 32 -6.56 -2.19 3.60
N THR A 33 -6.22 -1.43 4.62
CA THR A 33 -4.96 -0.66 4.62
C THR A 33 -3.77 -1.60 4.51
N SER A 34 -2.63 -1.13 4.01
CA SER A 34 -1.44 -1.99 3.90
C SER A 34 -0.98 -2.54 5.24
N THR A 35 -1.07 -1.75 6.32
CA THR A 35 -0.79 -2.20 7.68
C THR A 35 -1.79 -3.29 8.12
N GLY A 36 -3.09 -3.02 8.01
CA GLY A 36 -4.12 -3.96 8.44
C GLY A 36 -4.07 -5.26 7.64
N TRP A 37 -3.90 -5.19 6.33
CA TRP A 37 -3.73 -6.37 5.49
C TRP A 37 -2.54 -7.22 5.93
N TYR A 38 -1.38 -6.60 6.18
CA TYR A 38 -0.17 -7.31 6.58
C TYR A 38 -0.31 -7.96 7.97
N ASP A 39 -0.94 -7.28 8.91
CA ASP A 39 -1.17 -7.79 10.28
C ASP A 39 -2.05 -9.04 10.28
N HIS A 40 -3.03 -9.12 9.36
CA HIS A 40 -3.94 -10.26 9.23
C HIS A 40 -3.46 -11.33 8.24
N ALA A 41 -2.43 -11.05 7.43
CA ALA A 41 -1.92 -12.01 6.45
C ALA A 41 -1.25 -13.21 7.15
N PRO A 42 -1.39 -14.44 6.59
CA PRO A 42 -0.67 -15.61 7.08
C PRO A 42 0.85 -15.40 7.07
N GLU A 43 1.58 -16.04 8.00
CA GLU A 43 3.02 -15.83 8.16
C GLU A 43 3.82 -16.12 6.89
N HIS A 44 3.46 -17.14 6.10
CA HIS A 44 4.16 -17.43 4.85
C HIS A 44 4.02 -16.30 3.81
N ILE A 45 2.90 -15.57 3.82
CA ILE A 45 2.70 -14.38 2.98
C ILE A 45 3.52 -13.22 3.52
N ARG A 46 3.49 -12.97 4.84
CA ARG A 46 4.30 -11.92 5.47
C ARG A 46 5.80 -12.13 5.24
N ASP A 47 6.27 -13.38 5.35
CA ASP A 47 7.66 -13.73 5.05
C ASP A 47 8.01 -13.42 3.58
N LYS A 48 7.15 -13.81 2.64
CA LYS A 48 7.34 -13.51 1.21
C LYS A 48 7.41 -12.00 0.95
N VAL A 49 6.52 -11.20 1.58
CA VAL A 49 6.53 -9.74 1.50
C VAL A 49 7.85 -9.17 2.02
N ARG A 50 8.29 -9.58 3.22
CA ARG A 50 9.56 -9.11 3.81
C ARG A 50 10.74 -9.40 2.91
N ARG A 51 10.82 -10.62 2.37
CA ARG A 51 11.92 -11.01 1.45
C ARG A 51 11.85 -10.24 0.14
N TYR A 52 10.65 -10.08 -0.44
CA TYR A 52 10.47 -9.37 -1.70
C TYR A 52 10.83 -7.88 -1.59
N MET A 53 10.37 -7.23 -0.53
CA MET A 53 10.58 -5.80 -0.30
C MET A 53 11.90 -5.48 0.43
N ASN A 54 12.64 -6.51 0.85
CA ASN A 54 13.87 -6.40 1.65
C ASN A 54 13.68 -5.54 2.91
N THR A 55 12.69 -5.91 3.73
CA THR A 55 12.25 -5.18 4.92
C THR A 55 12.07 -6.13 6.12
N ASP A 56 12.08 -5.57 7.33
CA ASP A 56 11.67 -6.29 8.55
C ASP A 56 10.15 -6.21 8.81
N GLY A 57 9.42 -5.42 8.02
CA GLY A 57 7.98 -5.20 8.14
C GLY A 57 7.57 -4.13 9.13
N SER A 58 8.51 -3.48 9.84
CA SER A 58 8.21 -2.45 10.85
C SER A 58 7.59 -1.17 10.27
N GLN A 59 7.78 -0.94 8.95
CA GLN A 59 7.27 0.22 8.22
C GLN A 59 6.47 -0.22 6.98
N ILE A 60 5.69 -1.28 7.12
CA ILE A 60 5.11 -2.01 5.99
C ILE A 60 4.32 -1.12 5.01
N SER A 61 3.53 -0.17 5.48
CA SER A 61 2.81 0.77 4.61
C SER A 61 3.77 1.58 3.72
N TRP A 62 4.88 2.05 4.28
CA TRP A 62 5.88 2.79 3.51
C TRP A 62 6.69 1.89 2.58
N ASP A 63 6.86 0.61 2.91
CA ASP A 63 7.47 -0.38 2.03
C ASP A 63 6.56 -0.66 0.82
N PHE A 64 5.24 -0.74 1.03
CA PHE A 64 4.26 -0.82 -0.05
C PHE A 64 4.27 0.44 -0.94
N ILE A 65 4.31 1.64 -0.35
CA ILE A 65 4.43 2.90 -1.09
C ILE A 65 5.70 2.90 -1.94
N ARG A 66 6.84 2.56 -1.34
CA ARG A 66 8.13 2.46 -2.05
C ARG A 66 8.05 1.47 -3.21
N THR A 67 7.46 0.31 -3.00
CA THR A 67 7.31 -0.74 -4.01
C THR A 67 6.41 -0.27 -5.17
N CYS A 68 5.29 0.41 -4.88
CA CYS A 68 4.45 1.04 -5.89
C CYS A 68 5.22 2.07 -6.72
N PHE A 69 6.00 2.93 -6.06
CA PHE A 69 6.74 4.01 -6.73
C PHE A 69 7.91 3.47 -7.55
N GLY A 70 8.54 2.37 -7.12
CA GLY A 70 9.59 1.66 -7.86
C GLY A 70 9.07 0.75 -8.97
N SER A 71 7.75 0.58 -9.14
CA SER A 71 7.18 -0.27 -10.18
C SER A 71 7.34 0.35 -11.58
N PRO A 72 7.28 -0.45 -12.67
CA PRO A 72 7.29 0.08 -14.04
C PRO A 72 5.99 0.80 -14.44
N ALA A 73 4.94 0.70 -13.62
CA ALA A 73 3.64 1.31 -13.91
C ALA A 73 3.75 2.82 -14.12
N ARG A 74 3.04 3.35 -15.13
CA ARG A 74 3.04 4.78 -15.46
C ARG A 74 2.50 5.66 -14.31
N ILE A 75 1.55 5.15 -13.55
CA ILE A 75 0.93 5.85 -12.43
C ILE A 75 1.03 4.97 -11.18
N ALA A 76 1.37 5.56 -10.05
CA ALA A 76 1.30 4.93 -8.73
C ALA A 76 0.28 5.70 -7.88
N ILE A 77 -0.65 5.00 -7.25
CA ILE A 77 -1.66 5.58 -6.37
C ILE A 77 -1.61 4.85 -5.04
N VAL A 78 -1.55 5.62 -3.96
CA VAL A 78 -1.51 5.10 -2.59
C VAL A 78 -2.57 5.80 -1.74
N PRO A 79 -3.32 5.07 -0.89
CA PRO A 79 -4.28 5.66 0.03
C PRO A 79 -3.59 6.51 1.08
N VAL A 80 -4.26 7.55 1.56
CA VAL A 80 -3.75 8.38 2.64
C VAL A 80 -3.55 7.60 3.95
N GLN A 81 -4.36 6.58 4.18
CA GLN A 81 -4.23 5.68 5.33
C GLN A 81 -2.86 5.00 5.36
N ASP A 82 -2.30 4.65 4.20
CA ASP A 82 -0.96 4.06 4.10
C ASP A 82 0.13 5.08 4.42
N LEU A 83 -0.02 6.36 3.99
CA LEU A 83 0.89 7.44 4.39
C LEU A 83 0.93 7.64 5.91
N LEU A 84 -0.23 7.42 6.56
CA LEU A 84 -0.41 7.56 8.01
C LEU A 84 -0.14 6.26 8.79
N CYS A 85 0.25 5.17 8.13
CA CYS A 85 0.46 3.85 8.72
C CYS A 85 -0.73 3.36 9.56
N GLN A 86 -1.94 3.63 9.11
CA GLN A 86 -3.18 3.31 9.81
C GLN A 86 -3.58 1.84 9.61
N GLY A 87 -4.14 1.22 10.65
CA GLY A 87 -4.63 -0.16 10.64
C GLY A 87 -6.03 -0.33 10.03
N SER A 88 -6.58 -1.53 10.13
CA SER A 88 -7.87 -1.93 9.54
C SER A 88 -9.05 -1.07 9.97
N GLU A 89 -9.00 -0.50 11.17
CA GLU A 89 -10.05 0.38 11.72
C GLU A 89 -10.25 1.68 10.92
N TYR A 90 -9.29 2.03 10.06
CA TYR A 90 -9.35 3.20 9.16
C TYR A 90 -9.70 2.84 7.72
N ARG A 91 -10.11 1.61 7.48
CA ARG A 91 -10.51 1.15 6.15
C ARG A 91 -11.68 2.00 5.61
N MET A 92 -11.65 2.29 4.30
CA MET A 92 -12.68 3.11 3.66
C MET A 92 -13.96 2.31 3.43
N ASN A 93 -13.84 1.12 2.89
CA ASN A 93 -14.96 0.27 2.51
C ASN A 93 -14.67 -1.20 2.80
N VAL A 94 -15.69 -1.92 3.30
CA VAL A 94 -15.67 -3.38 3.44
C VAL A 94 -16.72 -3.92 2.47
N PRO A 95 -16.31 -4.54 1.35
CA PRO A 95 -17.25 -5.11 0.38
C PRO A 95 -18.22 -6.11 1.03
N GLY A 96 -19.50 -6.01 0.66
CA GLY A 96 -20.56 -6.87 1.21
C GLY A 96 -21.12 -6.44 2.56
N VAL A 97 -20.61 -5.37 3.17
CA VAL A 97 -21.16 -4.75 4.39
C VAL A 97 -21.98 -3.52 4.01
N ALA A 98 -23.23 -3.46 4.48
CA ALA A 98 -24.15 -2.38 4.09
C ALA A 98 -23.88 -1.06 4.81
N ASP A 99 -23.44 -1.12 6.08
CA ASP A 99 -23.34 0.04 6.96
C ASP A 99 -21.88 0.31 7.38
N GLY A 100 -21.60 1.55 7.79
CA GLY A 100 -20.30 1.95 8.37
C GLY A 100 -19.21 2.27 7.35
N ASN A 101 -19.44 2.08 6.06
CA ASN A 101 -18.51 2.38 4.99
C ASN A 101 -18.50 3.87 4.61
N TRP A 102 -17.41 4.32 3.96
CA TRP A 102 -17.24 5.69 3.42
C TRP A 102 -17.30 6.79 4.48
N ALA A 103 -17.08 6.43 5.76
CA ALA A 103 -17.14 7.35 6.89
C ALA A 103 -15.77 7.90 7.31
N TYR A 104 -14.68 7.37 6.77
CA TYR A 104 -13.32 7.80 7.11
C TYR A 104 -13.12 9.30 6.84
N ARG A 105 -12.52 9.98 7.81
CA ARG A 105 -12.08 11.37 7.72
C ARG A 105 -10.69 11.52 8.31
N ILE A 106 -9.84 12.22 7.60
CA ILE A 106 -8.51 12.58 8.11
C ILE A 106 -8.71 13.61 9.23
N LYS A 107 -8.14 13.36 10.39
CA LYS A 107 -8.13 14.34 11.48
C LYS A 107 -7.12 15.45 11.19
N ASP A 108 -7.44 16.67 11.61
CA ASP A 108 -6.55 17.81 11.47
C ASP A 108 -5.18 17.53 12.10
N GLY A 109 -4.13 17.99 11.44
CA GLY A 109 -2.75 17.85 11.91
C GLY A 109 -2.07 16.50 11.65
N LEU A 110 -2.77 15.47 11.15
CA LEU A 110 -2.14 14.17 10.84
C LEU A 110 -1.22 14.22 9.61
N LEU A 111 -1.54 15.05 8.62
CA LEU A 111 -0.68 15.24 7.44
C LEU A 111 0.42 16.26 7.75
N THR A 112 1.46 15.78 8.40
CA THR A 112 2.58 16.61 8.86
C THR A 112 3.55 16.97 7.72
N SER A 113 4.39 17.98 7.97
CA SER A 113 5.50 18.34 7.07
C SER A 113 6.49 17.18 6.87
N ASP A 114 6.67 16.32 7.86
CA ASP A 114 7.58 15.17 7.79
C ASP A 114 7.03 14.08 6.83
N ILE A 115 5.72 13.81 6.88
CA ILE A 115 5.06 12.92 5.91
C ILE A 115 5.20 13.49 4.49
N ALA A 116 4.93 14.79 4.32
CA ALA A 116 5.06 15.45 3.02
C ALA A 116 6.49 15.41 2.50
N LYS A 117 7.49 15.61 3.37
CA LYS A 117 8.91 15.51 3.04
C LYS A 117 9.26 14.07 2.63
N ARG A 118 8.89 13.08 3.44
CA ARG A 118 9.15 11.65 3.15
C ARG A 118 8.54 11.23 1.81
N LEU A 119 7.30 11.63 1.54
CA LEU A 119 6.65 11.33 0.27
C LEU A 119 7.37 12.00 -0.92
N ARG A 120 7.75 13.26 -0.78
CA ARG A 120 8.53 13.99 -1.79
C ARG A 120 9.86 13.31 -2.10
N ASP A 121 10.57 12.88 -1.05
CA ASP A 121 11.87 12.23 -1.21
C ASP A 121 11.74 10.90 -1.97
N ILE A 122 10.73 10.08 -1.67
CA ILE A 122 10.43 8.85 -2.41
C ILE A 122 10.00 9.16 -3.84
N THR A 123 9.13 10.15 -4.05
CA THR A 123 8.68 10.57 -5.37
C THR A 123 9.87 10.93 -6.27
N ARG A 124 10.78 11.74 -5.76
CA ARG A 124 12.01 12.14 -6.50
C ARG A 124 12.95 10.97 -6.74
N LEU A 125 13.13 10.11 -5.72
CA LEU A 125 14.03 8.95 -5.81
C LEU A 125 13.65 8.01 -6.95
N TYR A 126 12.35 7.83 -7.18
CA TYR A 126 11.82 6.95 -8.24
C TYR A 126 11.42 7.69 -9.53
N GLY A 127 11.73 8.99 -9.66
CA GLY A 127 11.50 9.76 -10.88
C GLY A 127 10.02 9.97 -11.22
N ARG A 128 9.19 10.14 -10.20
CA ARG A 128 7.74 10.32 -10.35
C ARG A 128 7.30 11.76 -10.16
#